data_ef1d189e56e9d3e2aeb478913caa95ef
#
_entry.id   ef1d189e56e9d3e2aeb478913caa95ef
#
_cell.length_a   1.000
_cell.length_b   1.000
_cell.length_c   1.000
_cell.angle_alpha   90.00
_cell.angle_beta   90.00
_cell.angle_gamma   90.00
#
_symmetry.space_group_name_H-M   'P 1'
#
loop_
_entity.id
_entity.type
_entity.pdbx_description
1 polymer ?
#
loop_
_entity_poly.entity_id
_entity_poly.type
_entity_poly.pdbx_seq_one_letter_code
_entity_poly.pdbx_strand_id
1 'polypeptide(L)'
;MTTGVHFIAGEKVSGKDGFQARNPEDGSDLKPFFPEVNLEQVNTAVQKAQEIHDQRLLFPKEIRIKLLESIASHLESALPEIQTRGVQETGLPAGRFEA
;
A
#
# COMPACT_ATOMS: atom_id res chain seq x y z
N MET A 1 5.42 8.85 5.89
CA MET A 1 4.08 9.20 6.39
C MET A 1 3.01 8.38 5.67
N THR A 2 2.14 7.73 6.41
CA THR A 2 1.04 6.94 5.84
C THR A 2 0.01 7.87 5.17
N THR A 3 -0.35 7.54 3.94
CA THR A 3 -1.37 8.28 3.17
C THR A 3 -2.50 7.33 2.77
N GLY A 4 -3.71 7.87 2.64
CA GLY A 4 -4.89 7.10 2.26
C GLY A 4 -5.19 7.09 0.76
N VAL A 5 -4.21 7.33 -0.09
CA VAL A 5 -4.43 7.35 -1.53
C VAL A 5 -4.19 5.97 -2.15
N HIS A 6 -4.92 5.68 -3.21
CA HIS A 6 -4.67 4.52 -4.06
C HIS A 6 -3.70 4.88 -5.19
N PHE A 7 -3.02 3.85 -5.70
CA PHE A 7 -2.23 3.96 -6.92
C PHE A 7 -2.85 3.08 -7.99
N ILE A 8 -3.30 3.69 -9.07
CA ILE A 8 -3.88 3.00 -10.22
C ILE A 8 -3.13 3.46 -11.47
N ALA A 9 -2.48 2.52 -12.16
CA ALA A 9 -1.67 2.81 -13.35
C ALA A 9 -0.63 3.93 -13.15
N GLY A 10 -0.01 3.97 -11.95
CA GLY A 10 1.00 4.98 -11.59
C GLY A 10 0.45 6.32 -11.14
N GLU A 11 -0.86 6.51 -11.14
CA GLU A 11 -1.51 7.74 -10.70
C GLU A 11 -2.09 7.61 -9.30
N LYS A 12 -2.05 8.70 -8.54
CA LYS A 12 -2.69 8.79 -7.23
C LYS A 12 -4.18 9.04 -7.39
N VAL A 13 -4.99 8.18 -6.78
CA VAL A 13 -6.45 8.23 -6.86
C VAL A 13 -7.02 8.33 -5.45
N SER A 14 -8.01 9.19 -5.28
CA SER A 14 -8.74 9.39 -4.03
C SER A 14 -10.24 9.21 -4.25
N GLY A 15 -11.01 9.25 -3.16
CA GLY A 15 -12.47 9.13 -3.17
C GLY A 15 -13.08 9.88 -2.00
N LYS A 16 -14.42 9.93 -1.95
CA LYS A 16 -15.18 10.64 -0.91
C LYS A 16 -15.53 9.73 0.27
N ASP A 17 -15.97 8.53 -0.02
CA ASP A 17 -16.35 7.53 0.98
C ASP A 17 -15.16 6.68 1.35
N GLY A 18 -15.16 6.13 2.56
CA GLY A 18 -14.07 5.29 3.01
C GLY A 18 -14.11 5.06 4.53
N PHE A 19 -12.97 4.76 5.10
CA PHE A 19 -12.85 4.41 6.51
C PHE A 19 -11.53 4.90 7.11
N GLN A 20 -11.45 4.83 8.42
CA GLN A 20 -10.21 4.99 9.17
C GLN A 20 -9.88 3.70 9.90
N ALA A 21 -8.60 3.41 10.05
CA ALA A 21 -8.16 2.34 10.93
C ALA A 21 -8.49 2.73 12.39
N ARG A 22 -8.67 1.73 13.24
CA ARG A 22 -9.01 1.94 14.65
C ARG A 22 -7.96 1.32 15.54
N ASN A 23 -7.58 2.04 16.58
CA ASN A 23 -6.72 1.52 17.63
C ASN A 23 -7.53 0.56 18.52
N PRO A 24 -7.17 -0.73 18.63
CA PRO A 24 -7.91 -1.68 19.44
C PRO A 24 -7.77 -1.46 20.97
N GLU A 25 -6.76 -0.73 21.42
CA GLU A 25 -6.53 -0.49 22.85
C GLU A 25 -7.53 0.52 23.44
N ASP A 26 -7.83 1.58 22.70
CA ASP A 26 -8.68 2.68 23.18
C ASP A 26 -9.90 2.94 22.28
N GLY A 27 -10.02 2.28 21.15
CA GLY A 27 -11.11 2.43 20.19
C GLY A 27 -11.06 3.74 19.39
N SER A 28 -9.96 4.51 19.48
CA SER A 28 -9.82 5.76 18.72
C SER A 28 -9.59 5.51 17.24
N ASP A 29 -10.08 6.43 16.40
CA ASP A 29 -9.82 6.41 14.97
C ASP A 29 -8.43 6.95 14.67
N LEU A 30 -7.71 6.23 13.80
CA LEU A 30 -6.37 6.55 13.37
C LEU A 30 -6.39 7.24 12.01
N LYS A 31 -5.68 8.36 11.92
CA LYS A 31 -5.43 8.98 10.61
C LYS A 31 -4.43 8.16 9.80
N PRO A 32 -4.44 8.22 8.47
CA PRO A 32 -5.34 9.02 7.64
C PRO A 32 -6.68 8.33 7.39
N PHE A 33 -7.57 9.03 6.71
CA PHE A 33 -8.76 8.45 6.09
C PHE A 33 -8.35 7.66 4.83
N PHE A 34 -8.93 6.47 4.66
CA PHE A 34 -8.70 5.59 3.51
C PHE A 34 -9.94 5.62 2.61
N PRO A 35 -9.89 6.33 1.48
CA PRO A 35 -11.04 6.40 0.59
C PRO A 35 -11.28 5.07 -0.12
N GLU A 36 -12.53 4.74 -0.35
CA GLU A 36 -12.92 3.63 -1.20
C GLU A 36 -12.86 4.04 -2.68
N VAL A 37 -12.43 3.12 -3.52
CA VAL A 37 -12.53 3.29 -4.97
C VAL A 37 -13.91 2.83 -5.44
N ASN A 38 -14.43 3.48 -6.49
CA ASN A 38 -15.67 3.08 -7.12
C ASN A 38 -15.45 1.96 -8.16
N LEU A 39 -16.54 1.40 -8.66
CA LEU A 39 -16.47 0.31 -9.64
C LEU A 39 -15.74 0.71 -10.92
N GLU A 40 -15.92 1.95 -11.39
CA GLU A 40 -15.21 2.46 -12.57
C GLU A 40 -13.69 2.47 -12.36
N GLN A 41 -13.23 2.90 -11.19
CA GLN A 41 -11.80 2.90 -10.84
C GLN A 41 -11.24 1.47 -10.74
N VAL A 42 -12.00 0.52 -10.18
CA VAL A 42 -11.63 -0.90 -10.15
C VAL A 42 -11.49 -1.44 -11.57
N ASN A 43 -12.46 -1.19 -12.43
CA ASN A 43 -12.43 -1.61 -13.83
C ASN A 43 -11.25 -1.00 -14.58
N THR A 44 -10.94 0.27 -14.34
CA THR A 44 -9.76 0.93 -14.92
C THR A 44 -8.47 0.25 -14.50
N ALA A 45 -8.34 -0.09 -13.22
CA ALA A 45 -7.16 -0.80 -12.71
C ALA A 45 -6.95 -2.15 -13.41
N VAL A 46 -8.02 -2.93 -13.54
CA VAL A 46 -8.00 -4.24 -14.22
C VAL A 46 -7.67 -4.08 -15.71
N GLN A 47 -8.31 -3.11 -16.38
CA GLN A 47 -8.07 -2.84 -17.80
C GLN A 47 -6.61 -2.43 -18.06
N LYS A 48 -6.03 -1.56 -17.25
CA LYS A 48 -4.63 -1.14 -17.37
C LYS A 48 -3.67 -2.31 -17.15
N ALA A 49 -3.94 -3.17 -16.19
CA ALA A 49 -3.16 -4.38 -15.98
C ALA A 49 -3.24 -5.32 -17.20
N GLN A 50 -4.43 -5.49 -17.78
CA GLN A 50 -4.64 -6.30 -18.98
C GLN A 50 -3.90 -5.74 -20.19
N GLU A 51 -3.94 -4.42 -20.40
CA GLU A 51 -3.20 -3.76 -21.49
C GLU A 51 -1.68 -4.04 -21.42
N ILE A 52 -1.09 -3.95 -20.22
CA ILE A 52 0.34 -4.25 -20.00
C ILE A 52 0.62 -5.73 -20.26
N HIS A 53 -0.26 -6.63 -19.82
CA HIS A 53 -0.13 -8.06 -20.08
C HIS A 53 -0.18 -8.37 -21.59
N ASP A 54 -1.12 -7.76 -22.31
CA ASP A 54 -1.32 -7.97 -23.74
C ASP A 54 -0.14 -7.45 -24.59
N GLN A 55 0.49 -6.37 -24.14
CA GLN A 55 1.70 -5.83 -24.75
C GLN A 55 2.91 -6.73 -24.55
N ARG A 56 2.81 -7.74 -23.70
CA ARG A 56 3.89 -8.67 -23.37
C ARG A 56 5.20 -7.96 -22.98
N LEU A 57 5.08 -6.91 -22.18
CA LEU A 57 6.22 -6.17 -21.66
C LEU A 57 6.94 -7.05 -20.63
N LEU A 58 7.88 -7.86 -21.15
CA LEU A 58 8.73 -8.69 -20.31
C LEU A 58 9.94 -7.88 -19.88
N PHE A 59 10.02 -7.59 -18.61
CA PHE A 59 11.22 -6.99 -18.05
C PHE A 59 12.36 -8.02 -18.05
N PRO A 60 13.58 -7.65 -18.54
CA PRO A 60 14.74 -8.49 -18.42
C PRO A 60 15.00 -8.92 -16.98
N LYS A 61 15.64 -10.08 -16.81
CA LYS A 61 15.95 -10.64 -15.47
C LYS A 61 16.67 -9.63 -14.59
N GLU A 62 17.63 -8.92 -15.15
CA GLU A 62 18.45 -7.93 -14.44
C GLU A 62 17.60 -6.76 -13.89
N ILE A 63 16.61 -6.31 -14.64
CA ILE A 63 15.67 -5.26 -14.18
C ILE A 63 14.76 -5.78 -13.09
N ARG A 64 14.28 -7.02 -13.19
CA ARG A 64 13.46 -7.63 -12.13
C ARG A 64 14.24 -7.79 -10.82
N ILE A 65 15.50 -8.21 -10.90
CA ILE A 65 16.39 -8.30 -9.73
C ILE A 65 16.53 -6.92 -9.06
N LYS A 66 16.86 -5.88 -9.82
CA LYS A 66 16.99 -4.51 -9.32
C LYS A 66 15.70 -4.00 -8.69
N LEU A 67 14.55 -4.31 -9.29
CA LEU A 67 13.25 -3.93 -8.75
C LEU A 67 13.02 -4.57 -7.37
N LEU A 68 13.26 -5.87 -7.25
CA LEU A 68 13.07 -6.60 -5.98
C LEU A 68 14.05 -6.12 -4.90
N GLU A 69 15.30 -5.88 -5.24
CA GLU A 69 16.30 -5.32 -4.31
C GLU A 69 15.92 -3.90 -3.87
N SER A 70 15.41 -3.08 -4.79
CA SER A 70 14.94 -1.73 -4.47
C SER A 70 13.72 -1.77 -3.54
N ILE A 71 12.77 -2.66 -3.78
CA ILE A 71 11.59 -2.85 -2.90
C ILE A 71 12.06 -3.25 -1.50
N ALA A 72 12.95 -4.23 -1.38
CA ALA A 72 13.48 -4.69 -0.10
C ALA A 72 14.16 -3.53 0.68
N SER A 73 15.03 -2.77 0.02
CA SER A 73 15.71 -1.62 0.62
C SER A 73 14.75 -0.53 1.09
N HIS A 74 13.70 -0.24 0.32
CA HIS A 74 12.68 0.73 0.72
C HIS A 74 11.85 0.25 1.91
N LEU A 75 11.51 -1.03 1.95
CA LEU A 75 10.81 -1.64 3.10
C LEU A 75 11.66 -1.57 4.37
N GLU A 76 12.94 -1.92 4.29
CA GLU A 76 13.88 -1.80 5.42
C GLU A 76 13.97 -0.36 5.93
N SER A 77 14.06 0.60 5.02
CA SER A 77 14.11 2.02 5.37
C SER A 77 12.80 2.52 6.01
N ALA A 78 11.66 1.97 5.61
CA ALA A 78 10.34 2.31 6.14
C ALA A 78 9.98 1.53 7.42
N LEU A 79 10.78 0.54 7.83
CA LEU A 79 10.47 -0.36 8.93
C LEU A 79 10.07 0.34 10.23
N PRO A 80 10.76 1.41 10.71
CA PRO A 80 10.34 2.11 11.93
C PRO A 80 8.93 2.69 11.85
N GLU A 81 8.54 3.24 10.70
CA GLU A 81 7.18 3.76 10.48
C GLU A 81 6.16 2.62 10.43
N ILE A 82 6.49 1.53 9.74
CA ILE A 82 5.64 0.33 9.64
C ILE A 82 5.41 -0.28 11.03
N GLN A 83 6.45 -0.41 11.84
CA GLN A 83 6.34 -0.92 13.22
C GLN A 83 5.43 -0.05 14.07
N THR A 84 5.67 1.26 14.07
CA THR A 84 4.85 2.21 14.83
C THR A 84 3.38 2.10 14.45
N ARG A 85 3.10 2.08 13.16
CA ARG A 85 1.74 1.96 12.65
C ARG A 85 1.13 0.59 12.96
N GLY A 86 1.88 -0.47 12.80
CA GLY A 86 1.45 -1.83 13.10
C GLY A 86 1.03 -2.01 14.56
N VAL A 87 1.79 -1.47 15.51
CA VAL A 87 1.40 -1.46 16.94
C VAL A 87 0.09 -0.72 17.16
N GLN A 88 -0.08 0.45 16.54
CA GLN A 88 -1.31 1.24 16.68
C GLN A 88 -2.56 0.53 16.15
N GLU A 89 -2.44 -0.18 15.02
CA GLU A 89 -3.58 -0.83 14.38
C GLU A 89 -3.92 -2.20 14.95
N THR A 90 -2.95 -2.88 15.56
CA THR A 90 -3.11 -4.27 16.00
C THR A 90 -3.11 -4.44 17.52
N GLY A 91 -2.55 -3.50 18.27
CA GLY A 91 -2.31 -3.64 19.70
C GLY A 91 -1.23 -4.67 20.05
N LEU A 92 -0.50 -5.21 19.04
CA LEU A 92 0.58 -6.15 19.27
C LEU A 92 1.85 -5.44 19.77
N PRO A 93 2.67 -6.11 20.60
CA PRO A 93 3.95 -5.55 21.03
C PRO A 93 4.88 -5.27 19.85
N ALA A 94 5.70 -4.22 19.94
CA ALA A 94 6.63 -3.80 18.90
C ALA A 94 7.55 -4.94 18.42
N GLY A 95 8.01 -5.80 19.31
CA GLY A 95 8.87 -6.95 18.98
C GLY A 95 8.24 -7.97 18.04
N ARG A 96 6.91 -7.93 17.83
CA ARG A 96 6.23 -8.79 16.83
C ARG A 96 6.44 -8.32 15.39
N PHE A 97 6.92 -7.09 15.22
CA PHE A 97 7.24 -6.49 13.91
C PHE A 97 8.74 -6.45 13.63
N GLU A 98 9.54 -6.97 14.53
CA GLU A 98 10.98 -7.16 14.33
C GLU A 98 11.20 -8.51 13.65
N ALA A 99 11.87 -8.49 12.50
CA ALA A 99 12.19 -9.69 11.74
C ALA A 99 13.52 -10.29 12.16
#